data_9510ef32ddf800e42b3cc0599e2aeb5b
#
_entry.id   9510ef32ddf800e42b3cc0599e2aeb5b
#
_cell.length_a   1.000
_cell.length_b   1.000
_cell.length_c   1.000
_cell.angle_alpha   90.00
_cell.angle_beta   90.00
_cell.angle_gamma   90.00
#
_symmetry.space_group_name_H-M   'P 1'
#
loop_
_entity.id
_entity.type
_entity.pdbx_description
1 polymer ?
#
loop_
_entity_poly.entity_id
_entity_poly.type
_entity_poly.pdbx_seq_one_letter_code
_entity_poly.pdbx_strand_id
1 'polypeptide(L)'
;MAITYPCGRDEIMAVLPHRDPFLWLTRVVECVPGEHIVAELDVDPALPLFNGHFPEHPVLPGVIIMEALAQAASFCVLEARGAEGAIGFL
;
A
#
# COMPACT_ATOMS: atom_id res chain seq x y z
N MET A 1 13.34 5.95 13.85
CA MET A 1 12.17 5.91 14.73
C MET A 1 11.31 4.72 14.34
N ALA A 2 10.95 3.90 15.32
CA ALA A 2 10.17 2.70 15.04
C ALA A 2 8.69 3.04 14.84
N ILE A 3 8.09 2.40 13.83
CA ILE A 3 6.67 2.54 13.57
C ILE A 3 5.93 1.56 14.47
N THR A 4 4.84 2.03 15.07
CA THR A 4 3.96 1.18 15.87
C THR A 4 2.83 0.66 14.99
N TYR A 5 2.55 -0.62 15.05
CA TYR A 5 1.51 -1.25 14.25
C TYR A 5 0.28 -1.56 15.10
N PRO A 6 -0.91 -1.52 14.53
CA PRO A 6 -1.17 -1.13 13.14
C PRO A 6 -0.89 0.35 12.90
N CYS A 7 -0.51 0.69 11.68
CA CYS A 7 -0.27 2.08 11.30
C CYS A 7 -1.11 2.47 10.09
N GLY A 8 -1.32 3.76 9.93
CA GLY A 8 -2.16 4.32 8.89
C GLY A 8 -1.38 4.96 7.75
N ARG A 9 -2.09 5.76 6.95
CA ARG A 9 -1.53 6.34 5.74
C ARG A 9 -0.38 7.32 5.99
N ASP A 10 -0.41 8.05 7.11
CA ASP A 10 0.67 9.00 7.40
C ASP A 10 2.00 8.28 7.53
N GLU A 11 2.03 7.16 8.25
CA GLU A 11 3.23 6.35 8.41
C GLU A 11 3.63 5.67 7.11
N ILE A 12 2.63 5.20 6.35
CA ILE A 12 2.90 4.59 5.05
C ILE A 12 3.55 5.62 4.12
N MET A 13 3.03 6.85 4.08
CA MET A 13 3.57 7.91 3.25
C MET A 13 4.96 8.37 3.71
N ALA A 14 5.30 8.16 4.98
CA ALA A 14 6.64 8.46 5.46
C ALA A 14 7.68 7.46 4.93
N VAL A 15 7.24 6.27 4.55
CA VAL A 15 8.12 5.20 4.04
C VAL A 15 8.07 5.12 2.52
N LEU A 16 6.85 5.19 1.93
CA LEU A 16 6.65 5.08 0.50
C LEU A 16 6.51 6.45 -0.16
N PRO A 17 7.05 6.62 -1.38
CA PRO A 17 6.86 7.88 -2.13
C PRO A 17 5.47 7.99 -2.76
N HIS A 18 4.73 6.91 -2.79
CA HIS A 18 3.40 6.86 -3.43
C HIS A 18 2.42 7.81 -2.76
N ARG A 19 1.54 8.43 -3.56
CA ARG A 19 0.51 9.38 -3.09
C ARG A 19 -0.78 9.11 -3.83
N ASP A 20 -1.89 9.58 -3.28
CA ASP A 20 -3.17 9.52 -3.99
C ASP A 20 -3.05 10.17 -5.36
N PRO A 21 -3.66 9.63 -6.38
CA PRO A 21 -4.60 8.50 -6.33
C PRO A 21 -3.94 7.13 -6.47
N PHE A 22 -2.63 7.04 -6.35
CA PHE A 22 -1.92 5.79 -6.61
C PHE A 22 -1.34 5.12 -5.35
N LEU A 23 -1.72 5.56 -4.18
CA LEU A 23 -1.39 4.88 -2.93
C LEU A 23 -2.52 3.91 -2.59
N TRP A 24 -2.23 2.62 -2.66
CA TRP A 24 -3.25 1.57 -2.56
C TRP A 24 -3.32 0.91 -1.19
N LEU A 25 -2.45 1.25 -0.24
CA LEU A 25 -2.51 0.69 1.10
C LEU A 25 -3.29 1.61 2.02
N THR A 26 -4.25 1.06 2.76
CA THR A 26 -4.99 1.81 3.77
C THR A 26 -4.27 1.77 5.10
N ARG A 27 -3.79 0.59 5.49
CA ARG A 27 -3.07 0.40 6.75
C ARG A 27 -2.09 -0.75 6.66
N VAL A 28 -1.08 -0.72 7.50
CA VAL A 28 -0.21 -1.86 7.73
C VAL A 28 -0.55 -2.42 9.11
N VAL A 29 -1.03 -3.65 9.13
CA VAL A 29 -1.48 -4.30 10.36
C VAL A 29 -0.30 -4.76 11.18
N GLU A 30 0.68 -5.37 10.51
CA GLU A 30 1.93 -5.76 11.15
C GLU A 30 3.04 -5.80 10.10
N CYS A 31 4.25 -5.60 10.54
CA CYS A 31 5.41 -5.70 9.67
C CYS A 31 6.62 -6.10 10.49
N VAL A 32 7.31 -7.15 10.06
CA VAL A 32 8.66 -7.46 10.52
C VAL A 32 9.57 -7.07 9.37
N PRO A 33 10.26 -5.92 9.48
CA PRO A 33 10.99 -5.35 8.35
C PRO A 33 11.95 -6.34 7.71
N GLY A 34 11.85 -6.47 6.38
CA GLY A 34 12.67 -7.39 5.61
C GLY A 34 12.22 -8.85 5.65
N GLU A 35 11.21 -9.18 6.44
CA GLU A 35 10.74 -10.57 6.57
C GLU A 35 9.32 -10.76 6.06
N HIS A 36 8.34 -10.07 6.67
CA HIS A 36 6.95 -10.20 6.23
C HIS A 36 6.16 -8.96 6.59
N ILE A 37 5.01 -8.81 5.92
CA ILE A 37 4.10 -7.72 6.14
C ILE A 37 2.67 -8.20 5.94
N VAL A 38 1.76 -7.66 6.76
CA VAL A 38 0.33 -7.79 6.57
C VAL A 38 -0.23 -6.38 6.42
N ALA A 39 -0.81 -6.09 5.28
CA ALA A 39 -1.39 -4.78 4.98
C ALA A 39 -2.82 -4.96 4.47
N GLU A 40 -3.59 -3.89 4.50
CA GLU A 40 -4.98 -3.91 4.07
C GLU A 40 -5.26 -2.74 3.14
N LEU A 41 -6.09 -3.00 2.16
CA LEU A 41 -6.68 -2.01 1.28
C LEU A 41 -8.19 -2.03 1.49
N ASP A 42 -8.74 -0.92 1.99
CA ASP A 42 -10.19 -0.76 2.08
C ASP A 42 -10.68 -0.32 0.71
N VAL A 43 -11.50 -1.15 0.07
CA VAL A 43 -11.99 -0.90 -1.27
C VAL A 43 -13.22 0.00 -1.21
N ASP A 44 -13.08 1.22 -1.73
CA ASP A 44 -14.20 2.17 -1.82
C ASP A 44 -14.94 1.93 -3.14
N PRO A 45 -16.22 1.50 -3.10
CA PRO A 45 -16.98 1.24 -4.33
C PRO A 45 -17.26 2.50 -5.14
N ALA A 46 -17.02 3.69 -4.58
CA ALA A 46 -17.18 4.94 -5.29
C ALA A 46 -15.96 5.34 -6.12
N LEU A 47 -14.88 4.56 -6.09
CA LEU A 47 -13.69 4.86 -6.89
C LEU A 47 -14.04 4.90 -8.38
N PRO A 48 -13.55 5.93 -9.11
CA PRO A 48 -13.87 6.09 -10.53
C PRO A 48 -13.52 4.88 -11.40
N LEU A 49 -12.52 4.09 -11.02
CA LEU A 49 -12.13 2.92 -11.80
C LEU A 49 -13.27 1.89 -11.94
N PHE A 50 -14.21 1.87 -10.97
CA PHE A 50 -15.34 0.93 -11.04
C PHE A 50 -16.39 1.32 -12.06
N ASN A 51 -16.36 2.55 -12.56
CA ASN A 51 -17.26 2.96 -13.63
C ASN A 51 -17.02 2.14 -14.89
N GLY A 52 -15.82 1.63 -15.06
CA GLY A 52 -15.47 0.79 -16.20
C GLY A 52 -15.21 -0.68 -15.84
N HIS A 53 -15.19 -1.02 -14.52
CA HIS A 53 -14.77 -2.37 -14.14
C HIS A 53 -15.50 -2.87 -12.89
N PHE A 54 -16.82 -3.08 -12.89
CA PHE A 54 -17.76 -2.96 -13.99
C PHE A 54 -18.92 -2.09 -13.54
N PRO A 55 -19.70 -1.45 -14.43
CA PRO A 55 -20.68 -0.42 -14.04
C PRO A 55 -21.67 -0.83 -12.95
N GLU A 56 -22.16 -2.07 -12.95
CA GLU A 56 -23.11 -2.54 -11.95
C GLU A 56 -22.54 -3.57 -10.97
N HIS A 57 -21.29 -3.96 -11.20
CA HIS A 57 -20.60 -4.95 -10.36
C HIS A 57 -19.17 -4.49 -10.14
N PRO A 58 -18.92 -3.67 -9.09
CA PRO A 58 -17.55 -3.22 -8.82
C PRO A 58 -16.65 -4.41 -8.49
N VAL A 59 -15.66 -4.63 -9.33
CA VAL A 59 -14.64 -5.66 -9.13
C VAL A 59 -13.30 -4.98 -9.15
N LEU A 60 -12.51 -5.16 -8.09
CA LEU A 60 -11.17 -4.57 -8.04
C LEU A 60 -10.30 -5.23 -9.11
N PRO A 61 -9.75 -4.44 -10.06
CA PRO A 61 -8.90 -5.00 -11.11
C PRO A 61 -7.68 -5.72 -10.52
N GLY A 62 -7.33 -6.87 -11.12
CA GLY A 62 -6.18 -7.65 -10.67
C GLY A 62 -4.88 -6.87 -10.67
N VAL A 63 -4.71 -5.94 -11.62
CA VAL A 63 -3.51 -5.09 -11.67
C VAL A 63 -3.38 -4.20 -10.43
N ILE A 64 -4.50 -3.76 -9.85
CA ILE A 64 -4.49 -2.97 -8.62
C ILE A 64 -4.11 -3.85 -7.43
N ILE A 65 -4.60 -5.08 -7.39
CA ILE A 65 -4.23 -6.02 -6.34
C ILE A 65 -2.71 -6.29 -6.40
N MET A 66 -2.17 -6.49 -7.59
CA MET A 66 -0.74 -6.69 -7.76
C MET A 66 0.05 -5.46 -7.34
N GLU A 67 -0.43 -4.27 -7.68
CA GLU A 67 0.24 -3.04 -7.29
C GLU A 67 0.21 -2.85 -5.77
N ALA A 68 -0.92 -3.15 -5.11
CA ALA A 68 -1.01 -3.07 -3.66
C ALA A 68 -0.03 -4.04 -2.99
N LEU A 69 0.10 -5.25 -3.52
CA LEU A 69 1.08 -6.22 -3.01
C LEU A 69 2.51 -5.71 -3.20
N ALA A 70 2.80 -5.10 -4.34
CA ALA A 70 4.12 -4.53 -4.59
C ALA A 70 4.42 -3.36 -3.64
N GLN A 71 3.43 -2.53 -3.35
CA GLN A 71 3.60 -1.43 -2.39
C GLN A 71 3.84 -1.97 -0.98
N ALA A 72 3.12 -3.01 -0.57
CA ALA A 72 3.33 -3.64 0.72
C ALA A 72 4.75 -4.22 0.81
N ALA A 73 5.21 -4.90 -0.23
CA ALA A 73 6.57 -5.44 -0.27
C ALA A 73 7.61 -4.32 -0.19
N SER A 74 7.38 -3.23 -0.91
CA SER A 74 8.28 -2.06 -0.86
C SER A 74 8.35 -1.46 0.53
N PHE A 75 7.20 -1.31 1.19
CA PHE A 75 7.16 -0.81 2.57
C PHE A 75 8.04 -1.68 3.47
N CYS A 76 7.87 -2.99 3.39
CA CYS A 76 8.60 -3.94 4.22
C CYS A 76 10.11 -3.85 3.99
N VAL A 77 10.54 -3.74 2.73
CA VAL A 77 11.97 -3.63 2.38
C VAL A 77 12.54 -2.29 2.81
N LEU A 78 11.83 -1.20 2.54
CA LEU A 78 12.30 0.15 2.88
C LEU A 78 12.35 0.37 4.38
N GLU A 79 11.40 -0.18 5.12
CA GLU A 79 11.41 -0.10 6.57
C GLU A 79 12.63 -0.83 7.14
N ALA A 80 13.02 -1.95 6.53
CA ALA A 80 14.22 -2.68 6.93
C ALA A 80 15.49 -1.85 6.72
N ARG A 81 15.48 -0.93 5.75
CA ARG A 81 16.61 -0.06 5.43
C ARG A 81 16.62 1.24 6.22
N GLY A 82 15.64 1.44 7.10
CA GLY A 82 15.53 2.66 7.89
C GLY A 82 15.25 3.91 7.08
N ALA A 83 14.59 3.78 5.94
CA ALA A 83 14.23 4.89 5.06
C ALA A 83 15.43 5.69 4.54
N GLU A 84 16.61 5.10 4.46
CA GLU A 84 17.81 5.78 3.97
C GLU A 84 17.75 6.00 2.47
N GLY A 85 17.05 7.06 2.05
CA GLY A 85 17.08 7.53 0.69
C GLY A 85 16.72 6.50 -0.38
N ALA A 86 16.21 5.36 0.03
CA ALA A 86 15.88 4.32 -0.93
C ALA A 86 14.49 4.58 -1.49
N ILE A 87 14.43 4.93 -2.75
CA ILE A 87 13.18 5.06 -3.47
C ILE A 87 12.91 3.74 -4.16
N GLY A 88 11.76 3.13 -3.84
CA GLY A 88 11.36 1.92 -4.51
C GLY A 88 10.73 2.25 -5.86
N PHE A 89 11.41 1.91 -6.93
CA PHE A 89 10.86 1.99 -8.28
C PHE A 89 10.22 0.65 -8.61
N LEU A 90 8.92 0.68 -8.78
CA LEU A 90 8.15 -0.52 -9.11
C LEU A 90 7.42 -0.37 -10.43
#